data_67090d5b845519b39c09f8881d24a58b
#
_entry.id   67090d5b845519b39c09f8881d24a58b
#
_cell.length_a   1.000
_cell.length_b   1.000
_cell.length_c   1.000
_cell.angle_alpha   90.00
_cell.angle_beta   90.00
_cell.angle_gamma   90.00
#
_symmetry.space_group_name_H-M   'P 1'
#
loop_
_entity.id
_entity.type
_entity.pdbx_description
1 polymer ?
#
loop_
_entity_poly.entity_id
_entity_poly.type
_entity_poly.pdbx_seq_one_letter_code
_entity_poly.pdbx_strand_id
1 'polypeptide(L)'
;MRNFLTIPKYFFVPAIIEKRKALSPTARRAGWVGCNIDVSNIPEIGKIFFVQNGIRKSKDEVLEKWSKTDFVKAAQSVESKGWLLDVLMCVEKIKQAEFSLEDVYGFEGVLQAKHPSNNNVKAKIRQQLQFLRDKGVIDFVGRGRYRMRLDGR
;
A
#
# COMPACT_ATOMS: atom_id res chain seq x y z
N MET A 1 -2.41 -26.12 0.87
CA MET A 1 -2.61 -24.65 0.75
C MET A 1 -1.27 -24.02 0.38
N ARG A 2 -1.20 -23.34 -0.79
CA ARG A 2 0.07 -22.76 -1.27
C ARG A 2 0.38 -21.41 -0.63
N ASN A 3 -0.62 -20.55 -0.53
CA ASN A 3 -0.49 -19.24 0.11
C ASN A 3 -1.67 -19.00 1.03
N PHE A 4 -1.38 -18.44 2.20
CA PHE A 4 -2.36 -17.96 3.15
C PHE A 4 -1.84 -16.67 3.79
N LEU A 5 -2.56 -15.59 3.64
CA LEU A 5 -2.15 -14.27 4.11
C LEU A 5 -3.31 -13.52 4.76
N THR A 6 -2.98 -12.52 5.54
CA THR A 6 -3.90 -11.50 6.04
C THR A 6 -3.46 -10.13 5.60
N ILE A 7 -4.41 -9.20 5.55
CA ILE A 7 -4.20 -7.80 5.24
C ILE A 7 -4.83 -6.98 6.35
N PRO A 8 -4.06 -6.14 7.06
CA PRO A 8 -4.63 -5.28 8.09
C PRO A 8 -5.71 -4.34 7.53
N LYS A 9 -6.78 -4.14 8.28
CA LYS A 9 -7.97 -3.41 7.83
C LYS A 9 -7.70 -2.00 7.30
N TYR A 10 -6.65 -1.34 7.79
CA TYR A 10 -6.30 0.02 7.41
C TYR A 10 -5.61 0.13 6.03
N PHE A 11 -5.31 -0.99 5.37
CA PHE A 11 -4.90 -1.02 3.96
C PHE A 11 -6.08 -1.01 2.98
N PHE A 12 -7.30 -1.26 3.47
CA PHE A 12 -8.49 -1.23 2.61
C PHE A 12 -8.93 0.21 2.41
N VAL A 13 -8.65 0.74 1.23
CA VAL A 13 -9.09 2.04 0.76
C VAL A 13 -10.08 1.87 -0.40
N PRO A 14 -10.97 2.82 -0.67
CA PRO A 14 -11.99 2.67 -1.72
C PRO A 14 -11.43 2.29 -3.10
N ALA A 15 -10.23 2.75 -3.42
CA ALA A 15 -9.58 2.51 -4.71
C ALA A 15 -9.28 1.03 -5.02
N ILE A 16 -9.21 0.15 -4.01
CA ILE A 16 -9.00 -1.30 -4.19
C ILE A 16 -10.29 -2.11 -4.14
N ILE A 17 -11.42 -1.46 -3.94
CA ILE A 17 -12.74 -2.11 -3.80
C ILE A 17 -13.53 -1.92 -5.08
N GLU A 18 -13.73 -3.01 -5.81
CA GLU A 18 -14.51 -3.04 -7.04
C GLU A 18 -15.94 -3.51 -6.74
N LYS A 19 -16.90 -2.63 -6.97
CA LYS A 19 -18.32 -2.98 -6.83
C LYS A 19 -18.73 -3.98 -7.91
N ARG A 20 -19.36 -5.08 -7.51
CA ARG A 20 -19.95 -6.05 -8.42
C ARG A 20 -21.36 -5.61 -8.85
N LYS A 21 -21.88 -6.21 -9.91
CA LYS A 21 -23.28 -6.08 -10.29
C LYS A 21 -24.18 -6.65 -9.18
N ALA A 22 -25.32 -6.01 -8.94
CA ALA A 22 -26.34 -6.54 -8.05
C ALA A 22 -26.83 -7.93 -8.52
N LEU A 23 -27.18 -8.79 -7.56
CA LEU A 23 -27.81 -10.05 -7.89
C LEU A 23 -29.17 -9.82 -8.59
N SER A 24 -29.52 -10.73 -9.50
CA SER A 24 -30.78 -10.64 -10.27
C SER A 24 -32.00 -10.60 -9.35
N PRO A 25 -33.14 -10.05 -9.83
CA PRO A 25 -34.41 -10.06 -9.08
C PRO A 25 -34.92 -11.46 -8.70
N THR A 26 -34.46 -12.49 -9.43
CA THR A 26 -34.81 -13.90 -9.19
C THR A 26 -33.89 -14.63 -8.23
N ALA A 27 -32.80 -13.99 -7.80
CA ALA A 27 -31.86 -14.59 -6.87
C ALA A 27 -32.41 -14.61 -5.45
N ARG A 28 -31.99 -15.61 -4.63
CA ARG A 28 -32.40 -15.73 -3.21
C ARG A 28 -32.13 -14.45 -2.40
N ARG A 29 -31.08 -13.66 -2.78
CA ARG A 29 -30.75 -12.36 -2.20
C ARG A 29 -30.79 -11.29 -3.29
N ALA A 30 -31.95 -11.11 -3.89
CA ALA A 30 -32.17 -10.12 -4.93
C ALA A 30 -31.68 -8.74 -4.49
N GLY A 31 -30.97 -8.05 -5.37
CA GLY A 31 -30.45 -6.71 -5.11
C GLY A 31 -29.20 -6.66 -4.24
N TRP A 32 -28.71 -7.78 -3.67
CA TRP A 32 -27.46 -7.78 -2.93
C TRP A 32 -26.28 -7.47 -3.85
N VAL A 33 -25.40 -6.59 -3.37
CA VAL A 33 -24.21 -6.15 -4.11
C VAL A 33 -22.96 -6.57 -3.35
N GLY A 34 -22.16 -7.44 -3.96
CA GLY A 34 -20.84 -7.82 -3.45
C GLY A 34 -19.76 -6.88 -3.96
N CYS A 35 -18.53 -7.14 -3.52
CA CYS A 35 -17.34 -6.48 -4.05
C CYS A 35 -16.23 -7.48 -4.31
N ASN A 36 -15.31 -7.11 -5.20
CA ASN A 36 -14.01 -7.72 -5.33
C ASN A 36 -12.99 -6.83 -4.64
N ILE A 37 -11.92 -7.42 -4.12
CA ILE A 37 -10.78 -6.68 -3.56
C ILE A 37 -9.60 -6.88 -4.51
N ASP A 38 -9.11 -5.79 -5.05
CA ASP A 38 -7.90 -5.81 -5.90
C ASP A 38 -6.64 -5.82 -5.01
N VAL A 39 -6.17 -7.01 -4.68
CA VAL A 39 -4.97 -7.19 -3.85
C VAL A 39 -3.67 -6.80 -4.57
N SER A 40 -3.69 -6.60 -5.89
CA SER A 40 -2.51 -6.15 -6.64
C SER A 40 -2.16 -4.68 -6.33
N ASN A 41 -3.15 -3.91 -5.92
CA ASN A 41 -3.01 -2.52 -5.49
C ASN A 41 -2.79 -2.34 -3.97
N ILE A 42 -2.43 -3.42 -3.27
CA ILE A 42 -1.99 -3.35 -1.87
C ILE A 42 -0.48 -3.47 -1.83
N PRO A 43 0.25 -2.55 -1.16
CA PRO A 43 1.70 -2.65 -0.98
C PRO A 43 2.12 -3.99 -0.35
N GLU A 44 3.27 -4.51 -0.73
CA GLU A 44 3.77 -5.81 -0.22
C GLU A 44 3.89 -5.84 1.30
N ILE A 45 4.23 -4.71 1.93
CA ILE A 45 4.25 -4.60 3.39
C ILE A 45 2.88 -4.90 4.03
N GLY A 46 1.78 -4.64 3.33
CA GLY A 46 0.42 -4.93 3.80
C GLY A 46 -0.01 -6.39 3.64
N LYS A 47 0.78 -7.22 2.95
CA LYS A 47 0.49 -8.64 2.70
C LYS A 47 1.26 -9.50 3.69
N ILE A 48 0.63 -9.89 4.79
CA ILE A 48 1.25 -10.65 5.87
C ILE A 48 0.94 -12.13 5.69
N PHE A 49 1.95 -12.89 5.27
CA PHE A 49 1.80 -14.32 4.99
C PHE A 49 1.95 -15.16 6.26
N PHE A 50 1.02 -16.07 6.48
CA PHE A 50 1.15 -17.21 7.41
C PHE A 50 1.75 -18.42 6.69
N VAL A 51 1.41 -18.60 5.41
CA VAL A 51 2.00 -19.60 4.51
C VAL A 51 2.34 -18.91 3.20
N GLN A 52 3.57 -19.05 2.74
CA GLN A 52 4.04 -18.50 1.48
C GLN A 52 4.77 -19.60 0.68
N ASN A 53 4.28 -19.86 -0.53
CA ASN A 53 4.80 -20.93 -1.40
C ASN A 53 4.87 -22.31 -0.72
N GLY A 54 3.89 -22.62 0.15
CA GLY A 54 3.82 -23.86 0.90
C GLY A 54 4.64 -23.87 2.20
N ILE A 55 5.44 -22.83 2.46
CA ILE A 55 6.28 -22.70 3.66
C ILE A 55 5.52 -21.92 4.72
N ARG A 56 5.39 -22.49 5.91
CA ARG A 56 4.80 -21.82 7.08
C ARG A 56 5.79 -20.79 7.64
N LYS A 57 5.27 -19.60 7.97
CA LYS A 57 6.00 -18.58 8.70
C LYS A 57 5.89 -18.79 10.20
N SER A 58 6.95 -18.46 10.93
CA SER A 58 6.92 -18.50 12.38
C SER A 58 6.02 -17.41 12.95
N LYS A 59 5.57 -17.59 14.19
CA LYS A 59 4.79 -16.56 14.91
C LYS A 59 5.53 -15.23 14.97
N ASP A 60 6.82 -15.26 15.24
CA ASP A 60 7.64 -14.07 15.40
C ASP A 60 7.81 -13.32 14.08
N GLU A 61 8.03 -14.01 12.94
CA GLU A 61 8.04 -13.41 11.61
C GLU A 61 6.72 -12.72 11.28
N VAL A 62 5.58 -13.34 11.62
CA VAL A 62 4.25 -12.77 11.36
C VAL A 62 4.03 -11.53 12.21
N LEU A 63 4.36 -11.59 13.51
CA LEU A 63 4.19 -10.45 14.44
C LEU A 63 5.10 -9.28 14.07
N GLU A 64 6.35 -9.55 13.68
CA GLU A 64 7.28 -8.53 13.20
C GLU A 64 6.74 -7.82 11.96
N LYS A 65 6.28 -8.60 10.96
CA LYS A 65 5.68 -8.02 9.75
C LYS A 65 4.42 -7.22 10.07
N TRP A 66 3.59 -7.70 11.00
CA TRP A 66 2.40 -6.98 11.45
C TRP A 66 2.76 -5.63 12.06
N SER A 67 3.73 -5.57 12.98
CA SER A 67 4.14 -4.33 13.65
C SER A 67 4.68 -3.29 12.67
N LYS A 68 5.35 -3.73 11.60
CA LYS A 68 5.87 -2.85 10.53
C LYS A 68 4.76 -2.14 9.73
N THR A 69 3.50 -2.55 9.86
CA THR A 69 2.37 -1.92 9.16
C THR A 69 1.72 -0.78 9.95
N ASP A 70 2.09 -0.59 11.21
CA ASP A 70 1.40 0.33 12.14
C ASP A 70 1.46 1.81 11.71
N PHE A 71 2.46 2.19 10.93
CA PHE A 71 2.59 3.56 10.43
C PHE A 71 1.39 4.02 9.59
N VAL A 72 0.68 3.10 8.93
CA VAL A 72 -0.51 3.43 8.11
C VAL A 72 -1.65 3.92 8.98
N LYS A 73 -1.73 3.49 10.23
CA LYS A 73 -2.74 3.94 11.20
C LYS A 73 -2.63 5.44 11.50
N ALA A 74 -1.44 6.02 11.35
CA ALA A 74 -1.21 7.44 11.61
C ALA A 74 -1.76 8.36 10.52
N ALA A 75 -2.06 7.83 9.32
CA ALA A 75 -2.77 8.58 8.29
C ALA A 75 -4.26 8.68 8.68
N GLN A 76 -4.73 9.90 8.97
CA GLN A 76 -6.01 10.12 9.64
C GLN A 76 -7.22 10.04 8.71
N SER A 77 -7.08 10.43 7.44
CA SER A 77 -8.18 10.42 6.47
C SER A 77 -8.03 9.32 5.43
N VAL A 78 -9.15 8.95 4.79
CA VAL A 78 -9.16 8.01 3.66
C VAL A 78 -8.28 8.53 2.52
N GLU A 79 -8.34 9.83 2.25
CA GLU A 79 -7.52 10.47 1.21
C GLU A 79 -6.03 10.40 1.54
N SER A 80 -5.63 10.73 2.77
CA SER A 80 -4.22 10.66 3.19
C SER A 80 -3.68 9.23 3.18
N LYS A 81 -4.50 8.24 3.53
CA LYS A 81 -4.16 6.82 3.37
C LYS A 81 -3.98 6.43 1.92
N GLY A 82 -4.89 6.85 1.05
CA GLY A 82 -4.81 6.60 -0.40
C GLY A 82 -3.49 7.11 -0.97
N TRP A 83 -3.13 8.35 -0.70
CA TRP A 83 -1.86 8.93 -1.13
C TRP A 83 -0.64 8.19 -0.58
N LEU A 84 -0.65 7.88 0.72
CA LEU A 84 0.43 7.17 1.39
C LEU A 84 0.68 5.80 0.74
N LEU A 85 -0.39 5.02 0.55
CA LEU A 85 -0.30 3.68 -0.03
C LEU A 85 0.11 3.72 -1.50
N ASP A 86 -0.39 4.68 -2.28
CA ASP A 86 -0.03 4.84 -3.69
C ASP A 86 1.44 5.25 -3.87
N VAL A 87 1.95 6.17 -3.05
CA VAL A 87 3.38 6.54 -3.08
C VAL A 87 4.26 5.37 -2.62
N LEU A 88 3.86 4.64 -1.60
CA LEU A 88 4.58 3.44 -1.15
C LEU A 88 4.63 2.37 -2.24
N MET A 89 3.53 2.15 -2.97
CA MET A 89 3.49 1.26 -4.14
C MET A 89 4.48 1.71 -5.22
N CYS A 90 4.59 3.01 -5.48
CA CYS A 90 5.57 3.53 -6.44
C CYS A 90 7.00 3.23 -5.99
N VAL A 91 7.31 3.45 -4.71
CA VAL A 91 8.63 3.15 -4.14
C VAL A 91 8.96 1.65 -4.24
N GLU A 92 8.02 0.77 -3.92
CA GLU A 92 8.19 -0.68 -4.07
C GLU A 92 8.43 -1.11 -5.53
N LYS A 93 7.80 -0.42 -6.49
CA LYS A 93 7.98 -0.70 -7.93
C LYS A 93 9.36 -0.33 -8.47
N ILE A 94 10.08 0.56 -7.83
CA ILE A 94 11.46 0.92 -8.19
C ILE A 94 12.39 -0.29 -8.01
N LYS A 95 12.08 -1.20 -7.07
CA LYS A 95 12.83 -2.45 -6.81
C LYS A 95 14.32 -2.23 -6.52
N GLN A 96 14.69 -1.09 -5.96
CA GLN A 96 16.04 -0.75 -5.55
C GLN A 96 16.04 -0.46 -4.04
N ALA A 97 17.11 -0.86 -3.36
CA ALA A 97 17.30 -0.56 -1.94
C ALA A 97 17.41 0.95 -1.71
N GLU A 98 18.08 1.64 -2.60
CA GLU A 98 18.18 3.11 -2.62
C GLU A 98 17.51 3.67 -3.87
N PHE A 99 16.81 4.77 -3.72
CA PHE A 99 16.12 5.46 -4.80
C PHE A 99 16.23 6.98 -4.63
N SER A 100 16.06 7.71 -5.72
CA SER A 100 16.04 9.16 -5.73
C SER A 100 14.63 9.72 -5.73
N LEU A 101 14.49 11.00 -5.40
CA LEU A 101 13.24 11.74 -5.55
C LEU A 101 12.76 11.75 -7.01
N GLU A 102 13.69 11.85 -7.97
CA GLU A 102 13.36 11.82 -9.41
C GLU A 102 12.79 10.47 -9.85
N ASP A 103 13.28 9.35 -9.27
CA ASP A 103 12.72 8.02 -9.55
C ASP A 103 11.22 7.96 -9.15
N VAL A 104 10.85 8.58 -8.01
CA VAL A 104 9.45 8.65 -7.56
C VAL A 104 8.65 9.63 -8.41
N TYR A 105 9.24 10.74 -8.85
CA TYR A 105 8.59 11.68 -9.78
C TYR A 105 8.27 11.04 -11.13
N GLY A 106 8.99 10.00 -11.55
CA GLY A 106 8.66 9.21 -12.73
C GLY A 106 7.24 8.62 -12.70
N PHE A 107 6.64 8.49 -11.52
CA PHE A 107 5.25 8.03 -11.35
C PHE A 107 4.22 9.18 -11.28
N GLU A 108 4.61 10.43 -11.54
CA GLU A 108 3.70 11.59 -11.43
C GLU A 108 2.41 11.38 -12.25
N GLY A 109 2.52 10.91 -13.50
CA GLY A 109 1.36 10.67 -14.35
C GLY A 109 0.42 9.61 -13.82
N VAL A 110 0.96 8.53 -13.24
CA VAL A 110 0.16 7.46 -12.61
C VAL A 110 -0.58 7.99 -11.38
N LEU A 111 0.11 8.76 -10.53
CA LEU A 111 -0.47 9.35 -9.32
C LEU A 111 -1.50 10.43 -9.67
N GLN A 112 -1.25 11.23 -10.71
CA GLN A 112 -2.22 12.23 -11.18
C GLN A 112 -3.52 11.56 -11.67
N ALA A 113 -3.42 10.43 -12.39
CA ALA A 113 -4.59 9.68 -12.84
C ALA A 113 -5.41 9.10 -11.69
N LYS A 114 -4.76 8.68 -10.61
CA LYS A 114 -5.43 8.18 -9.39
C LYS A 114 -6.03 9.28 -8.53
N HIS A 115 -5.44 10.48 -8.56
CA HIS A 115 -5.84 11.63 -7.75
C HIS A 115 -6.07 12.86 -8.63
N PRO A 116 -7.08 12.85 -9.52
CA PRO A 116 -7.25 13.86 -10.57
C PRO A 116 -7.56 15.26 -10.04
N SER A 117 -8.03 15.38 -8.82
CA SER A 117 -8.31 16.68 -8.18
C SER A 117 -7.05 17.35 -7.59
N ASN A 118 -5.91 16.66 -7.56
CA ASN A 118 -4.67 17.22 -7.02
C ASN A 118 -3.88 17.95 -8.10
N ASN A 119 -3.61 19.24 -7.90
CA ASN A 119 -2.89 20.08 -8.86
C ASN A 119 -1.37 20.14 -8.59
N ASN A 120 -0.87 19.47 -7.57
CA ASN A 120 0.55 19.51 -7.20
C ASN A 120 1.06 18.14 -6.70
N VAL A 121 1.09 17.18 -7.60
CA VAL A 121 1.46 15.78 -7.32
C VAL A 121 2.88 15.70 -6.74
N LYS A 122 3.85 16.45 -7.28
CA LYS A 122 5.24 16.44 -6.79
C LYS A 122 5.36 16.89 -5.33
N ALA A 123 4.60 17.92 -4.94
CA ALA A 123 4.55 18.35 -3.53
C ALA A 123 3.93 17.27 -2.64
N LYS A 124 2.90 16.59 -3.14
CA LYS A 124 2.25 15.49 -2.41
C LYS A 124 3.18 14.29 -2.25
N ILE A 125 3.94 13.93 -3.30
CA ILE A 125 5.00 12.90 -3.22
C ILE A 125 6.00 13.24 -2.12
N ARG A 126 6.56 14.44 -2.10
CA ARG A 126 7.50 14.88 -1.06
C ARG A 126 6.90 14.79 0.34
N GLN A 127 5.65 15.20 0.50
CA GLN A 127 4.93 15.09 1.78
C GLN A 127 4.84 13.63 2.25
N GLN A 128 4.52 12.69 1.36
CA GLN A 128 4.41 11.28 1.72
C GLN A 128 5.79 10.66 2.02
N LEU A 129 6.82 10.99 1.25
CA LEU A 129 8.19 10.54 1.54
C LEU A 129 8.69 11.06 2.89
N GLN A 130 8.38 12.31 3.24
CA GLN A 130 8.67 12.86 4.56
C GLN A 130 7.94 12.10 5.67
N PHE A 131 6.65 11.81 5.48
CA PHE A 131 5.87 11.01 6.42
C PHE A 131 6.48 9.60 6.60
N LEU A 132 6.82 8.91 5.50
CA LEU A 132 7.45 7.58 5.55
C LEU A 132 8.80 7.61 6.28
N ARG A 133 9.60 8.66 6.06
CA ARG A 133 10.86 8.89 6.79
C ARG A 133 10.61 9.08 8.28
N ASP A 134 9.68 9.94 8.65
CA ASP A 134 9.37 10.27 10.05
C ASP A 134 8.81 9.05 10.81
N LYS A 135 8.21 8.11 10.07
CA LYS A 135 7.74 6.82 10.60
C LYS A 135 8.79 5.70 10.54
N GLY A 136 9.99 6.00 10.06
CA GLY A 136 11.09 5.03 10.00
C GLY A 136 10.89 3.92 8.95
N VAL A 137 10.03 4.15 7.96
CA VAL A 137 9.80 3.23 6.83
C VAL A 137 10.90 3.37 5.79
N ILE A 138 11.39 4.59 5.60
CA ILE A 138 12.53 4.91 4.75
C ILE A 138 13.54 5.75 5.51
N ASP A 139 14.80 5.69 5.10
CA ASP A 139 15.88 6.56 5.57
C ASP A 139 16.21 7.61 4.52
N PHE A 140 16.58 8.79 4.98
CA PHE A 140 17.24 9.81 4.17
C PHE A 140 18.73 9.53 4.16
N VAL A 141 19.29 9.25 2.98
CA VAL A 141 20.72 8.91 2.83
C VAL A 141 21.54 10.00 2.13
N GLY A 142 20.88 11.06 1.69
CA GLY A 142 21.50 12.22 1.06
C GLY A 142 20.45 13.13 0.43
N ARG A 143 20.86 14.25 -0.14
CA ARG A 143 19.94 15.22 -0.76
C ARG A 143 19.12 14.55 -1.87
N GLY A 144 17.81 14.41 -1.65
CA GLY A 144 16.88 13.77 -2.59
C GLY A 144 17.11 12.27 -2.77
N ARG A 145 17.80 11.61 -1.85
CA ARG A 145 18.06 10.16 -1.89
C ARG A 145 17.57 9.48 -0.63
N TYR A 146 16.96 8.32 -0.81
CA TYR A 146 16.27 7.54 0.22
C TYR A 146 16.66 6.07 0.15
N ARG A 147 16.46 5.35 1.27
CA ARG A 147 16.65 3.90 1.37
C ARG A 147 15.44 3.28 2.07
N MET A 148 14.93 2.15 1.54
CA MET A 148 13.89 1.37 2.22
C MET A 148 14.44 0.69 3.47
N ARG A 149 13.69 0.79 4.58
CA ARG A 149 14.03 0.16 5.88
C ARG A 149 13.29 -1.16 6.14
N LEU A 150 12.32 -1.51 5.29
CA LEU A 150 11.37 -2.57 5.55
C LEU A 150 11.93 -3.99 5.47
N ASP A 151 13.11 -4.13 4.93
CA ASP A 151 13.78 -5.43 4.75
C ASP A 151 14.74 -5.71 5.88
N GLY A 152 14.37 -5.60 7.12
CA GLY A 152 15.09 -6.18 8.28
C GLY A 152 16.63 -6.36 8.22
N ARG A 153 17.29 -5.49 7.47
CA ARG A 153 18.74 -5.49 7.30
C ARG A 153 19.36 -4.20 7.81
#